data_27074003ce2e617bfd4a1f913576b4c8
#
_entry.id   27074003ce2e617bfd4a1f913576b4c8
#
_cell.length_a   1.000
_cell.length_b   1.000
_cell.length_c   1.000
_cell.angle_alpha   90.00
_cell.angle_beta   90.00
_cell.angle_gamma   90.00
#
_symmetry.space_group_name_H-M   'P 1'
#
loop_
_entity.id
_entity.type
_entity.pdbx_description
1 polymer ?
#
loop_
_entity_poly.entity_id
_entity_poly.type
_entity_poly.pdbx_seq_one_letter_code
_entity_poly.pdbx_strand_id
1 'polypeptide(L)'
;MRHFCGGAFPVAFSPVSYPDDKMACYALLLEQAAALMENIGHPLTNMANISALLISALPEINWCGFYLMHEGALQLGPFCGLPACVRIPLGHGVCGTAAEQDAVLRVEDVHAFPGHIACDSASLSEIVVPLHHHERVIGVLDIDSPRLSRFDEMDEQMLRKLVSLMETYSDLSSARYTL
;
A
#
# COMPACT_ATOMS: atom_id res chain seq x y z
N MET A 1 10.08 -4.47 35.08
CA MET A 1 11.19 -5.12 34.33
C MET A 1 10.62 -6.36 33.66
N ARG A 2 10.23 -6.31 32.41
CA ARG A 2 9.78 -7.47 31.62
C ARG A 2 10.99 -7.96 30.82
N HIS A 3 11.38 -9.19 31.01
CA HIS A 3 12.49 -9.84 30.35
C HIS A 3 12.21 -9.91 28.85
N PHE A 4 13.06 -9.31 28.06
CA PHE A 4 13.18 -9.64 26.65
C PHE A 4 13.69 -11.08 26.57
N CYS A 5 12.80 -12.03 26.32
CA CYS A 5 13.20 -13.37 25.94
C CYS A 5 13.93 -13.26 24.59
N GLY A 6 15.18 -13.76 24.57
CA GLY A 6 16.01 -13.83 23.39
C GLY A 6 15.42 -14.77 22.34
N GLY A 7 14.53 -14.25 21.50
CA GLY A 7 14.20 -14.84 20.22
C GLY A 7 15.34 -14.53 19.25
N ALA A 8 15.83 -15.53 18.55
CA ALA A 8 16.78 -15.33 17.47
C ALA A 8 16.20 -14.27 16.52
N PHE A 9 16.98 -13.21 16.25
CA PHE A 9 16.61 -12.25 15.22
C PHE A 9 16.35 -13.01 13.93
N PRO A 10 15.25 -12.73 13.20
CA PRO A 10 14.98 -13.42 11.96
C PRO A 10 16.18 -13.26 11.04
N VAL A 11 16.55 -14.35 10.39
CA VAL A 11 17.59 -14.41 9.37
C VAL A 11 17.34 -13.28 8.37
N ALA A 12 18.39 -12.58 7.94
CA ALA A 12 18.30 -11.53 6.97
C ALA A 12 17.45 -11.97 5.76
N PHE A 13 16.54 -11.11 5.32
CA PHE A 13 15.70 -11.35 4.16
C PHE A 13 16.61 -11.63 2.95
N SER A 14 16.45 -12.78 2.34
CA SER A 14 17.13 -13.08 1.07
C SER A 14 16.22 -12.66 -0.09
N PRO A 15 16.78 -12.08 -1.16
CA PRO A 15 15.99 -11.80 -2.35
C PRO A 15 15.26 -13.05 -2.85
N VAL A 16 13.98 -12.94 -3.08
CA VAL A 16 13.15 -14.02 -3.62
C VAL A 16 12.92 -13.74 -5.10
N SER A 17 13.02 -14.77 -5.92
CA SER A 17 12.62 -14.69 -7.34
C SER A 17 11.12 -14.95 -7.43
N TYR A 18 10.38 -13.97 -7.90
CA TYR A 18 8.95 -14.13 -8.14
C TYR A 18 8.67 -14.81 -9.47
N PRO A 19 7.64 -15.67 -9.57
CA PRO A 19 7.21 -16.27 -10.83
C PRO A 19 6.74 -15.22 -11.84
N ASP A 20 6.97 -15.49 -13.14
CA ASP A 20 6.44 -14.66 -14.23
C ASP A 20 4.90 -14.75 -14.34
N ASP A 21 4.32 -15.88 -13.93
CA ASP A 21 2.88 -16.05 -13.85
C ASP A 21 2.31 -15.12 -12.77
N LYS A 22 1.41 -14.24 -13.17
CA LYS A 22 0.85 -13.20 -12.32
C LYS A 22 0.11 -13.74 -11.08
N MET A 23 -0.66 -14.82 -11.26
CA MET A 23 -1.40 -15.45 -10.17
C MET A 23 -0.44 -16.08 -9.16
N ALA A 24 0.58 -16.80 -9.62
CA ALA A 24 1.59 -17.41 -8.77
C ALA A 24 2.43 -16.35 -8.06
N CYS A 25 2.77 -15.24 -8.73
CA CYS A 25 3.45 -14.10 -8.14
C CYS A 25 2.65 -13.53 -6.95
N TYR A 26 1.37 -13.24 -7.15
CA TYR A 26 0.50 -12.73 -6.08
C TYR A 26 0.27 -13.76 -4.96
N ALA A 27 0.17 -15.04 -5.28
CA ALA A 27 0.04 -16.09 -4.25
C ALA A 27 1.25 -16.08 -3.31
N LEU A 28 2.47 -16.04 -3.87
CA LEU A 28 3.72 -15.96 -3.10
C LEU A 28 3.82 -14.63 -2.33
N LEU A 29 3.43 -13.51 -2.95
CA LEU A 29 3.42 -12.19 -2.30
C LEU A 29 2.51 -12.19 -1.08
N LEU A 30 1.29 -12.71 -1.19
CA LEU A 30 0.34 -12.76 -0.07
C LEU A 30 0.81 -13.67 1.06
N GLU A 31 1.44 -14.81 0.73
CA GLU A 31 2.06 -15.71 1.71
C GLU A 31 3.19 -15.01 2.47
N GLN A 32 4.08 -14.33 1.77
CA GLN A 32 5.16 -13.57 2.38
C GLN A 32 4.65 -12.39 3.21
N ALA A 33 3.64 -11.67 2.73
CA ALA A 33 3.02 -10.57 3.45
C ALA A 33 2.43 -11.06 4.79
N ALA A 34 1.69 -12.15 4.78
CA ALA A 34 1.14 -12.75 6.00
C ALA A 34 2.25 -13.15 6.99
N ALA A 35 3.32 -13.81 6.51
CA ALA A 35 4.45 -14.21 7.33
C ALA A 35 5.22 -13.02 7.92
N LEU A 36 5.36 -11.92 7.17
CA LEU A 36 6.01 -10.69 7.65
C LEU A 36 5.23 -9.99 8.75
N MET A 37 3.91 -10.05 8.69
CA MET A 37 3.00 -9.38 9.63
C MET A 37 2.64 -10.26 10.83
N GLU A 38 2.94 -11.57 10.77
CA GLU A 38 2.62 -12.50 11.83
C GLU A 38 3.26 -12.07 13.16
N ASN A 39 2.45 -11.90 14.20
CA ASN A 39 2.85 -11.41 15.52
C ASN A 39 3.42 -9.98 15.55
N ILE A 40 3.29 -9.22 14.46
CA ILE A 40 3.70 -7.82 14.36
C ILE A 40 2.44 -6.96 14.32
N GLY A 41 1.96 -6.50 15.47
CA GLY A 41 0.77 -5.64 15.53
C GLY A 41 1.02 -4.18 15.13
N HIS A 42 2.28 -3.76 14.93
CA HIS A 42 2.61 -2.35 14.72
C HIS A 42 2.37 -1.92 13.25
N PRO A 43 1.37 -1.06 12.96
CA PRO A 43 0.92 -0.79 11.60
C PRO A 43 1.98 -0.14 10.70
N LEU A 44 2.77 0.83 11.20
CA LEU A 44 3.83 1.45 10.38
C LEU A 44 4.92 0.45 9.99
N THR A 45 5.27 -0.46 10.89
CA THR A 45 6.25 -1.51 10.59
C THR A 45 5.72 -2.41 9.47
N ASN A 46 4.46 -2.80 9.56
CA ASN A 46 3.80 -3.61 8.54
C ASN A 46 3.73 -2.86 7.20
N MET A 47 3.26 -1.61 7.20
CA MET A 47 3.19 -0.77 5.99
C MET A 47 4.57 -0.60 5.32
N ALA A 48 5.62 -0.37 6.10
CA ALA A 48 6.97 -0.22 5.57
C ALA A 48 7.47 -1.52 4.91
N ASN A 49 7.28 -2.67 5.57
CA ASN A 49 7.65 -3.97 5.02
C ASN A 49 6.82 -4.34 3.79
N ILE A 50 5.52 -4.06 3.80
CA ILE A 50 4.65 -4.33 2.65
C ILE A 50 5.00 -3.44 1.46
N SER A 51 5.33 -2.14 1.67
CA SER A 51 5.82 -1.29 0.58
C SER A 51 7.11 -1.85 -0.04
N ALA A 52 8.07 -2.30 0.79
CA ALA A 52 9.30 -2.92 0.31
C ALA A 52 9.04 -4.25 -0.43
N LEU A 53 8.07 -5.04 0.05
CA LEU A 53 7.68 -6.30 -0.59
C LEU A 53 7.04 -6.05 -1.96
N LEU A 54 6.10 -5.11 -2.05
CA LEU A 54 5.41 -4.75 -3.29
C LEU A 54 6.38 -4.29 -4.38
N ILE A 55 7.29 -3.36 -4.06
CA ILE A 55 8.25 -2.83 -5.04
C ILE A 55 9.23 -3.92 -5.52
N SER A 56 9.48 -4.96 -4.71
CA SER A 56 10.35 -6.08 -5.09
C SER A 56 9.62 -7.18 -5.86
N ALA A 57 8.30 -7.32 -5.68
CA ALA A 57 7.50 -8.41 -6.24
C ALA A 57 6.80 -8.04 -7.55
N LEU A 58 6.27 -6.81 -7.63
CA LEU A 58 5.46 -6.39 -8.77
C LEU A 58 6.34 -5.73 -9.84
N PRO A 59 6.35 -6.27 -11.07
CA PRO A 59 7.08 -5.66 -12.16
C PRO A 59 6.40 -4.36 -12.62
N GLU A 60 7.21 -3.43 -13.14
CA GLU A 60 6.73 -2.23 -13.81
C GLU A 60 5.90 -1.30 -12.92
N ILE A 61 6.27 -1.21 -11.63
CA ILE A 61 5.81 -0.15 -10.74
C ILE A 61 6.99 0.75 -10.37
N ASN A 62 6.75 2.05 -10.20
CA ASN A 62 7.77 3.04 -9.83
C ASN A 62 7.57 3.59 -8.42
N TRP A 63 6.37 3.44 -7.88
CA TRP A 63 6.04 3.89 -6.53
C TRP A 63 4.99 2.98 -5.89
N CYS A 64 5.10 2.75 -4.59
CA CYS A 64 4.03 2.15 -3.81
C CYS A 64 4.15 2.56 -2.35
N GLY A 65 3.01 2.77 -1.69
CA GLY A 65 3.01 3.15 -0.29
C GLY A 65 1.62 3.41 0.26
N PHE A 66 1.60 3.97 1.45
CA PHE A 66 0.38 4.23 2.19
C PHE A 66 0.22 5.71 2.47
N TYR A 67 -1.01 6.19 2.31
CA TYR A 67 -1.46 7.46 2.86
C TYR A 67 -2.45 7.19 3.98
N LEU A 68 -2.34 7.91 5.09
CA LEU A 68 -3.16 7.72 6.29
C LEU A 68 -4.01 8.96 6.57
N MET A 69 -5.23 8.73 7.03
CA MET A 69 -6.13 9.83 7.41
C MET A 69 -5.58 10.59 8.61
N HIS A 70 -5.38 11.88 8.44
CA HIS A 70 -4.98 12.81 9.49
C HIS A 70 -5.65 14.16 9.28
N GLU A 71 -6.36 14.68 10.28
CA GLU A 71 -7.05 15.97 10.24
C GLU A 71 -7.87 16.21 8.95
N GLY A 72 -8.64 15.22 8.53
CA GLY A 72 -9.55 15.32 7.37
C GLY A 72 -8.89 15.31 6.00
N ALA A 73 -7.63 14.87 5.91
CA ALA A 73 -6.90 14.66 4.66
C ALA A 73 -6.02 13.42 4.75
N LEU A 74 -5.50 12.97 3.63
CA LEU A 74 -4.50 11.92 3.56
C LEU A 74 -3.11 12.51 3.80
N GLN A 75 -2.36 11.91 4.72
CA GLN A 75 -0.99 12.25 5.06
C GLN A 75 -0.08 11.11 4.60
N LEU A 76 1.06 11.43 3.98
CA LEU A 76 2.05 10.46 3.52
C LEU A 76 2.53 9.57 4.68
N GLY A 77 2.42 8.27 4.49
CA GLY A 77 2.91 7.22 5.37
C GLY A 77 4.15 6.52 4.82
N PRO A 78 4.43 5.27 5.21
CA PRO A 78 5.53 4.49 4.67
C PRO A 78 5.35 4.20 3.18
N PHE A 79 6.43 4.34 2.40
CA PHE A 79 6.44 4.13 0.95
C PHE A 79 7.81 3.69 0.43
N CYS A 80 7.83 3.22 -0.82
CA CYS A 80 9.01 2.98 -1.64
C CYS A 80 8.86 3.68 -2.98
N GLY A 81 9.86 4.47 -3.40
CA GLY A 81 9.86 5.26 -4.62
C GLY A 81 10.47 6.63 -4.40
N LEU A 82 10.24 7.55 -5.33
CA LEU A 82 10.66 8.95 -5.19
C LEU A 82 9.83 9.69 -4.13
N PRO A 83 10.32 10.81 -3.56
CA PRO A 83 9.53 11.66 -2.68
C PRO A 83 8.19 12.06 -3.32
N ALA A 84 7.12 11.98 -2.54
CA ALA A 84 5.76 12.19 -3.02
C ALA A 84 5.05 13.34 -2.27
N CYS A 85 3.80 13.63 -2.64
CA CYS A 85 2.97 14.64 -2.01
C CYS A 85 2.77 14.31 -0.53
N VAL A 86 3.03 15.26 0.36
CA VAL A 86 2.95 15.00 1.82
C VAL A 86 1.52 15.02 2.36
N ARG A 87 0.60 15.72 1.70
CA ARG A 87 -0.80 15.85 2.11
C ARG A 87 -1.71 15.94 0.88
N ILE A 88 -2.77 15.12 0.87
CA ILE A 88 -3.76 15.07 -0.21
C ILE A 88 -5.15 15.28 0.40
N PRO A 89 -5.89 16.36 0.03
CA PRO A 89 -7.26 16.54 0.49
C PRO A 89 -8.19 15.44 -0.04
N LEU A 90 -9.24 15.10 0.72
CA LEU A 90 -10.28 14.20 0.23
C LEU A 90 -10.93 14.75 -1.05
N GLY A 91 -11.30 13.88 -1.96
CA GLY A 91 -11.87 14.23 -3.26
C GLY A 91 -10.86 14.81 -4.27
N HIS A 92 -9.56 14.86 -3.97
CA HIS A 92 -8.53 15.40 -4.85
C HIS A 92 -7.52 14.33 -5.25
N GLY A 93 -7.16 14.32 -6.53
CA GLY A 93 -6.33 13.26 -7.11
C GLY A 93 -6.98 11.88 -7.01
N VAL A 94 -6.27 10.84 -7.39
CA VAL A 94 -6.81 9.47 -7.34
C VAL A 94 -6.95 9.01 -5.88
N CYS A 95 -5.91 9.17 -5.09
CA CYS A 95 -5.90 8.79 -3.67
C CYS A 95 -7.00 9.46 -2.85
N GLY A 96 -7.14 10.81 -2.96
CA GLY A 96 -8.16 11.55 -2.22
C GLY A 96 -9.58 11.19 -2.66
N THR A 97 -9.77 10.92 -3.94
CA THR A 97 -11.06 10.47 -4.50
C THR A 97 -11.40 9.04 -4.05
N ALA A 98 -10.45 8.12 -4.07
CA ALA A 98 -10.62 6.76 -3.59
C ALA A 98 -11.03 6.73 -2.09
N ALA A 99 -10.37 7.55 -1.27
CA ALA A 99 -10.67 7.65 0.15
C ALA A 99 -12.04 8.27 0.43
N GLU A 100 -12.44 9.31 -0.33
CA GLU A 100 -13.75 9.96 -0.18
C GLU A 100 -14.90 9.07 -0.61
N GLN A 101 -14.73 8.33 -1.73
CA GLN A 101 -15.76 7.45 -2.29
C GLN A 101 -15.79 6.07 -1.62
N ASP A 102 -14.80 5.76 -0.78
CA ASP A 102 -14.61 4.41 -0.23
C ASP A 102 -14.62 3.34 -1.32
N ALA A 103 -13.86 3.57 -2.38
CA ALA A 103 -13.83 2.72 -3.57
C ALA A 103 -12.40 2.49 -4.06
N VAL A 104 -12.13 1.28 -4.55
CA VAL A 104 -10.89 1.05 -5.30
C VAL A 104 -10.99 1.79 -6.62
N LEU A 105 -9.96 2.58 -6.91
CA LEU A 105 -9.81 3.25 -8.20
C LEU A 105 -8.64 2.62 -8.96
N ARG A 106 -8.94 2.19 -10.18
CA ARG A 106 -7.96 1.70 -11.14
C ARG A 106 -7.96 2.66 -12.33
N VAL A 107 -6.88 3.41 -12.47
CA VAL A 107 -6.73 4.48 -13.44
C VAL A 107 -5.77 4.05 -14.54
N GLU A 108 -6.26 3.95 -15.76
CA GLU A 108 -5.49 3.50 -16.92
C GLU A 108 -4.51 4.56 -17.42
N ASP A 109 -4.89 5.85 -17.32
CA ASP A 109 -4.09 7.02 -17.66
C ASP A 109 -4.35 8.12 -16.62
N VAL A 110 -3.37 8.39 -15.77
CA VAL A 110 -3.48 9.40 -14.70
C VAL A 110 -3.64 10.82 -15.27
N HIS A 111 -3.15 11.09 -16.48
CA HIS A 111 -3.27 12.39 -17.11
C HIS A 111 -4.70 12.66 -17.60
N ALA A 112 -5.48 11.62 -17.83
CA ALA A 112 -6.90 11.72 -18.16
C ALA A 112 -7.81 11.80 -16.92
N PHE A 113 -7.27 11.55 -15.72
CA PHE A 113 -8.05 11.58 -14.48
C PHE A 113 -8.33 13.01 -14.02
N PRO A 114 -9.62 13.39 -13.82
CA PRO A 114 -9.98 14.76 -13.43
C PRO A 114 -9.36 15.15 -12.09
N GLY A 115 -8.63 16.27 -12.05
CA GLY A 115 -8.01 16.77 -10.83
C GLY A 115 -6.79 15.94 -10.36
N HIS A 116 -6.17 15.17 -11.27
CA HIS A 116 -4.95 14.43 -10.99
C HIS A 116 -3.88 15.33 -10.37
N ILE A 117 -3.24 14.83 -9.30
CA ILE A 117 -2.11 15.48 -8.64
C ILE A 117 -0.86 14.67 -9.01
N ALA A 118 -0.02 15.20 -9.89
CA ALA A 118 1.22 14.56 -10.31
C ALA A 118 2.25 14.59 -9.17
N CYS A 119 2.32 13.51 -8.38
CA CYS A 119 3.35 13.34 -7.35
C CYS A 119 4.66 12.82 -7.95
N ASP A 120 4.60 11.99 -8.98
CA ASP A 120 5.74 11.55 -9.81
C ASP A 120 5.38 11.75 -11.29
N SER A 121 6.22 12.48 -12.04
CA SER A 121 6.01 12.72 -13.47
C SER A 121 6.20 11.48 -14.34
N ALA A 122 6.76 10.41 -13.80
CA ALA A 122 6.95 9.14 -14.51
C ALA A 122 5.71 8.24 -14.44
N SER A 123 4.79 8.48 -13.51
CA SER A 123 3.58 7.67 -13.34
C SER A 123 2.59 7.92 -14.48
N LEU A 124 2.14 6.84 -15.12
CA LEU A 124 1.17 6.84 -16.20
C LEU A 124 -0.14 6.14 -15.83
N SER A 125 -0.11 5.13 -14.97
CA SER A 125 -1.30 4.49 -14.41
C SER A 125 -1.16 4.28 -12.91
N GLU A 126 -2.29 4.16 -12.23
CA GLU A 126 -2.34 4.12 -10.77
C GLU A 126 -3.46 3.18 -10.29
N ILE A 127 -3.25 2.49 -9.19
CA ILE A 127 -4.29 1.77 -8.46
C ILE A 127 -4.27 2.15 -7.00
N VAL A 128 -5.43 2.55 -6.48
CA VAL A 128 -5.60 2.94 -5.09
C VAL A 128 -6.64 2.05 -4.42
N VAL A 129 -6.27 1.47 -3.27
CA VAL A 129 -7.14 0.59 -2.49
C VAL A 129 -7.36 1.18 -1.10
N PRO A 130 -8.61 1.49 -0.69
CA PRO A 130 -8.90 1.97 0.65
C PRO A 130 -8.52 0.96 1.73
N LEU A 131 -7.97 1.49 2.84
CA LEU A 131 -7.63 0.76 4.06
C LEU A 131 -8.62 1.13 5.16
N HIS A 132 -9.17 0.13 5.86
CA HIS A 132 -10.20 0.34 6.86
C HIS A 132 -9.77 -0.03 8.26
N HIS A 133 -10.38 0.64 9.22
CA HIS A 133 -10.48 0.18 10.60
C HIS A 133 -11.94 0.25 11.02
N HIS A 134 -12.50 -0.93 11.35
CA HIS A 134 -13.95 -1.14 11.39
C HIS A 134 -14.57 -0.75 10.03
N GLU A 135 -15.62 0.03 10.00
CA GLU A 135 -16.30 0.47 8.77
C GLU A 135 -15.85 1.86 8.28
N ARG A 136 -14.64 2.29 8.65
CA ARG A 136 -14.13 3.63 8.32
C ARG A 136 -12.85 3.56 7.52
N VAL A 137 -12.77 4.31 6.45
CA VAL A 137 -11.53 4.53 5.73
C VAL A 137 -10.56 5.28 6.64
N ILE A 138 -9.40 4.69 6.90
CA ILE A 138 -8.32 5.27 7.70
C ILE A 138 -7.08 5.61 6.87
N GLY A 139 -7.10 5.26 5.60
CA GLY A 139 -6.02 5.50 4.66
C GLY A 139 -6.25 4.80 3.34
N VAL A 140 -5.22 4.77 2.52
CA VAL A 140 -5.19 4.06 1.25
C VAL A 140 -3.83 3.41 1.04
N LEU A 141 -3.82 2.27 0.32
CA LEU A 141 -2.65 1.76 -0.38
C LEU A 141 -2.68 2.32 -1.78
N ASP A 142 -1.59 2.92 -2.20
CA ASP A 142 -1.39 3.56 -3.50
C ASP A 142 -0.22 2.91 -4.23
N ILE A 143 -0.40 2.60 -5.52
CA ILE A 143 0.63 1.99 -6.37
C ILE A 143 0.60 2.63 -7.75
N ASP A 144 1.75 3.17 -8.15
CA ASP A 144 1.96 3.81 -9.44
C ASP A 144 2.79 2.96 -10.39
N SER A 145 2.55 3.15 -11.68
CA SER A 145 3.30 2.53 -12.76
C SER A 145 3.69 3.52 -13.84
N PRO A 146 4.91 3.40 -14.42
CA PRO A 146 5.33 4.17 -15.58
C PRO A 146 4.74 3.64 -16.90
N ARG A 147 3.75 2.74 -16.84
CA ARG A 147 3.05 2.19 -17.99
C ARG A 147 1.57 2.54 -17.95
N LEU A 148 0.99 2.86 -19.09
CA LEU A 148 -0.45 2.97 -19.24
C LEU A 148 -1.11 1.60 -19.01
N SER A 149 -2.29 1.60 -18.41
CA SER A 149 -3.13 0.41 -18.20
C SER A 149 -2.39 -0.78 -17.56
N ARG A 150 -1.43 -0.50 -16.63
CA ARG A 150 -0.63 -1.55 -15.98
C ARG A 150 -1.49 -2.46 -15.10
N PHE A 151 -2.49 -1.88 -14.45
CA PHE A 151 -3.30 -2.60 -13.47
C PHE A 151 -4.58 -3.13 -14.09
N ASP A 152 -4.85 -4.43 -13.90
CA ASP A 152 -6.04 -5.11 -14.36
C ASP A 152 -6.92 -5.57 -13.18
N GLU A 153 -7.96 -6.32 -13.48
CA GLU A 153 -8.91 -6.83 -12.50
C GLU A 153 -8.27 -7.82 -11.50
N MET A 154 -7.25 -8.57 -11.95
CA MET A 154 -6.50 -9.47 -11.06
C MET A 154 -5.67 -8.68 -10.05
N ASP A 155 -4.99 -7.60 -10.49
CA ASP A 155 -4.27 -6.70 -9.58
C ASP A 155 -5.22 -6.18 -8.50
N GLU A 156 -6.37 -5.66 -8.90
CA GLU A 156 -7.38 -5.17 -7.97
C GLU A 156 -7.80 -6.22 -6.93
N GLN A 157 -8.16 -7.43 -7.40
CA GLN A 157 -8.60 -8.50 -6.51
C GLN A 157 -7.52 -8.92 -5.51
N MET A 158 -6.26 -9.01 -5.96
CA MET A 158 -5.16 -9.45 -5.10
C MET A 158 -4.71 -8.36 -4.14
N LEU A 159 -4.71 -7.09 -4.55
CA LEU A 159 -4.39 -5.98 -3.68
C LEU A 159 -5.47 -5.74 -2.62
N ARG A 160 -6.76 -5.95 -2.93
CA ARG A 160 -7.83 -5.99 -1.92
C ARG A 160 -7.56 -7.06 -0.85
N LYS A 161 -7.08 -8.26 -1.25
CA LYS A 161 -6.70 -9.33 -0.29
C LYS A 161 -5.51 -8.90 0.55
N LEU A 162 -4.51 -8.25 -0.04
CA LEU A 162 -3.34 -7.74 0.69
C LEU A 162 -3.75 -6.70 1.74
N VAL A 163 -4.61 -5.74 1.37
CA VAL A 163 -5.13 -4.74 2.31
C VAL A 163 -5.92 -5.42 3.43
N SER A 164 -6.75 -6.41 3.12
CA SER A 164 -7.49 -7.18 4.15
C SER A 164 -6.57 -7.94 5.11
N LEU A 165 -5.42 -8.46 4.64
CA LEU A 165 -4.38 -9.01 5.53
C LEU A 165 -3.79 -7.92 6.43
N MET A 166 -3.48 -6.74 5.88
CA MET A 166 -3.00 -5.58 6.65
C MET A 166 -3.97 -5.20 7.76
N GLU A 167 -5.26 -5.14 7.46
CA GLU A 167 -6.33 -4.84 8.42
C GLU A 167 -6.43 -5.90 9.52
N THR A 168 -6.20 -7.17 9.17
CA THR A 168 -6.27 -8.30 10.11
C THR A 168 -5.08 -8.35 11.05
N TYR A 169 -3.86 -8.12 10.54
CA TYR A 169 -2.63 -8.30 11.30
C TYR A 169 -2.15 -7.05 12.03
N SER A 170 -2.68 -5.85 11.69
CA SER A 170 -2.21 -4.59 12.27
C SER A 170 -3.19 -4.05 13.31
N ASP A 171 -2.66 -3.54 14.43
CA ASP A 171 -3.45 -2.76 15.39
C ASP A 171 -3.69 -1.35 14.84
N LEU A 172 -4.70 -1.22 14.01
CA LEU A 172 -5.07 0.03 13.37
C LEU A 172 -5.79 1.00 14.31
N SER A 173 -6.11 0.58 15.54
CA SER A 173 -6.69 1.47 16.58
C SER A 173 -5.70 2.56 16.99
N SER A 174 -4.41 2.28 16.91
CA SER A 174 -3.31 3.20 17.22
C SER A 174 -2.85 4.05 16.03
N ALA A 175 -3.43 3.85 14.84
CA ALA A 175 -3.10 4.59 13.61
C ALA A 175 -3.53 6.08 13.65
N ARG A 176 -3.98 6.58 14.79
CA ARG A 176 -4.01 8.02 15.06
C ARG A 176 -2.57 8.49 15.29
N TYR A 177 -1.82 8.60 14.19
CA TYR A 177 -0.55 9.31 14.25
C TYR A 177 -0.85 10.79 14.47
N THR A 178 -1.09 11.14 15.73
CA THR A 178 -0.78 12.47 16.21
C THR A 178 0.75 12.50 16.31
N LEU A 179 1.41 13.02 15.28
CA LEU A 179 2.73 13.57 15.44
C LEU A 179 2.63 14.82 16.30
#